data_1a4b2b23b79c040846c768c0b1d73aeb
#
_entry.id   1a4b2b23b79c040846c768c0b1d73aeb
#
_cell.length_a   1.000
_cell.length_b   1.000
_cell.length_c   1.000
_cell.angle_alpha   90.00
_cell.angle_beta   90.00
_cell.angle_gamma   90.00
#
_symmetry.space_group_name_H-M   'P 1'
#
loop_
_entity.id
_entity.type
_entity.pdbx_description
1 polymer ?
#
loop_
_entity_poly.entity_id
_entity_poly.type
_entity_poly.pdbx_seq_one_letter_code
_entity_poly.pdbx_strand_id
1 'polypeptide(L)'
;GAIPGGVNKSLTRQERDYLQEDIYRVIAWSREAVELVRRLHQSNRPLYDGFGAFRSSMLSIVAPDGALDLYDGELRARDADGRILVDRGDCSRYWELIFEEVKPWSYMKFPFLRSLGPQAGWYKVGPLARVQNCDRIDAPLADAARREFIDYGGGRPVHSPLEYHWTRMIEMLAAAEQIKDLLHD
;
A
#
# COMPACT_ATOMS: atom_id res chain seq x y z
N GLY A 1 -3.44 24.13 5.27
CA GLY A 1 -3.70 22.71 5.21
C GLY A 1 -3.66 22.18 3.81
N ALA A 2 -3.52 20.85 3.66
CA ALA A 2 -3.63 20.19 2.37
C ALA A 2 -5.09 20.15 1.91
N ILE A 3 -5.32 20.41 0.63
CA ILE A 3 -6.61 20.32 -0.03
C ILE A 3 -6.45 19.54 -1.36
N PRO A 4 -7.50 19.03 -1.97
CA PRO A 4 -7.39 18.46 -3.31
C PRO A 4 -6.72 19.46 -4.27
N GLY A 5 -5.61 19.04 -4.89
CA GLY A 5 -4.78 19.88 -5.77
C GLY A 5 -3.58 20.54 -5.10
N GLY A 6 -3.30 20.29 -3.80
CA GLY A 6 -2.07 20.74 -3.15
C GLY A 6 -2.25 21.30 -1.75
N VAL A 7 -1.36 22.18 -1.37
CA VAL A 7 -1.38 22.91 -0.08
C VAL A 7 -1.63 24.39 -0.32
N ASN A 8 -2.31 25.05 0.60
CA ASN A 8 -2.70 26.45 0.46
C ASN A 8 -1.59 27.45 0.90
N LYS A 9 -0.47 26.99 1.40
CA LYS A 9 0.72 27.80 1.65
C LYS A 9 1.98 26.92 1.75
N SER A 10 3.12 27.50 1.46
CA SER A 10 4.42 26.89 1.72
C SER A 10 4.76 26.94 3.21
N LEU A 11 5.64 26.05 3.68
CA LEU A 11 6.20 26.11 5.01
C LEU A 11 7.15 27.30 5.12
N THR A 12 7.06 28.02 6.22
CA THR A 12 8.10 28.96 6.63
C THR A 12 9.29 28.21 7.24
N ARG A 13 10.47 28.84 7.28
CA ARG A 13 11.64 28.25 7.94
C ARG A 13 11.35 27.87 9.39
N GLN A 14 10.67 28.75 10.14
CA GLN A 14 10.33 28.49 11.54
C GLN A 14 9.40 27.30 11.73
N GLU A 15 8.41 27.16 10.85
CA GLU A 15 7.51 25.98 10.86
C GLU A 15 8.26 24.70 10.50
N ARG A 16 9.18 24.75 9.55
CA ARG A 16 10.04 23.63 9.19
C ARG A 16 10.90 23.20 10.37
N ASP A 17 11.61 24.14 11.00
CA ASP A 17 12.49 23.87 12.13
C ASP A 17 11.70 23.25 13.31
N TYR A 18 10.49 23.74 13.59
CA TYR A 18 9.59 23.16 14.58
C TYR A 18 9.19 21.71 14.23
N LEU A 19 8.85 21.43 12.97
CA LEU A 19 8.51 20.08 12.52
C LEU A 19 9.70 19.11 12.56
N GLN A 20 10.92 19.61 12.29
CA GLN A 20 12.14 18.83 12.39
C GLN A 20 12.42 18.33 13.82
N GLU A 21 12.07 19.08 14.85
CA GLU A 21 12.22 18.64 16.24
C GLU A 21 11.26 17.48 16.58
N ASP A 22 10.05 17.53 16.03
CA ASP A 22 9.01 16.56 16.35
C ASP A 22 9.04 15.28 15.50
N ILE A 23 9.61 15.31 14.29
CA ILE A 23 9.51 14.19 13.35
C ILE A 23 10.11 12.88 13.87
N TYR A 24 11.17 12.94 14.64
CA TYR A 24 11.78 11.75 15.24
C TYR A 24 10.85 11.06 16.25
N ARG A 25 10.05 11.85 16.96
CA ARG A 25 9.02 11.32 17.86
C ARG A 25 7.87 10.67 17.09
N VAL A 26 7.47 11.27 15.96
CA VAL A 26 6.46 10.69 15.05
C VAL A 26 6.95 9.36 14.47
N ILE A 27 8.20 9.27 14.06
CA ILE A 27 8.81 8.00 13.60
C ILE A 27 8.79 6.94 14.71
N ALA A 28 9.17 7.31 15.94
CA ALA A 28 9.14 6.40 17.08
C ALA A 28 7.73 5.85 17.34
N TRP A 29 6.72 6.70 17.37
CA TRP A 29 5.33 6.31 17.54
C TRP A 29 4.81 5.45 16.37
N SER A 30 5.22 5.76 15.15
CA SER A 30 4.86 4.96 13.97
C SER A 30 5.44 3.55 14.06
N ARG A 31 6.68 3.40 14.55
CA ARG A 31 7.28 2.08 14.84
C ARG A 31 6.51 1.32 15.92
N GLU A 32 6.14 1.98 17.01
CA GLU A 32 5.34 1.37 18.07
C GLU A 32 3.98 0.90 17.56
N ALA A 33 3.35 1.67 16.65
CA ALA A 33 2.09 1.28 16.02
C ALA A 33 2.25 0.04 15.11
N VAL A 34 3.31 -0.02 14.30
CA VAL A 34 3.64 -1.22 13.50
C VAL A 34 3.81 -2.43 14.41
N GLU A 35 4.60 -2.30 15.48
CA GLU A 35 4.87 -3.39 16.43
C GLU A 35 3.60 -3.83 17.18
N LEU A 36 2.74 -2.89 17.57
CA LEU A 36 1.46 -3.20 18.21
C LEU A 36 0.58 -4.05 17.28
N VAL A 37 0.39 -3.61 16.04
CA VAL A 37 -0.47 -4.32 15.07
C VAL A 37 0.14 -5.69 14.73
N ARG A 38 1.46 -5.78 14.55
CA ARG A 38 2.16 -7.04 14.35
C ARG A 38 1.89 -8.05 15.49
N ARG A 39 2.03 -7.62 16.74
CA ARG A 39 1.75 -8.46 17.91
C ARG A 39 0.28 -8.92 17.98
N LEU A 40 -0.67 -8.02 17.67
CA LEU A 40 -2.08 -8.36 17.62
C LEU A 40 -2.36 -9.47 16.60
N HIS A 41 -1.83 -9.35 15.38
CA HIS A 41 -1.99 -10.36 14.34
C HIS A 41 -1.34 -11.70 14.75
N GLN A 42 -0.13 -11.67 15.29
CA GLN A 42 0.58 -12.87 15.73
C GLN A 42 -0.11 -13.56 16.92
N SER A 43 -0.76 -12.81 17.80
CA SER A 43 -1.44 -13.36 18.99
C SER A 43 -2.68 -14.18 18.65
N ASN A 44 -3.31 -13.96 17.49
CA ASN A 44 -4.52 -14.70 17.07
C ASN A 44 -4.57 -14.88 15.54
N ARG A 45 -3.54 -15.49 14.99
CA ARG A 45 -3.43 -15.77 13.55
C ARG A 45 -4.68 -16.42 12.94
N PRO A 46 -5.32 -17.43 13.55
CA PRO A 46 -6.49 -18.04 12.94
C PRO A 46 -7.64 -17.05 12.67
N LEU A 47 -7.83 -16.06 13.57
CA LEU A 47 -8.81 -15.01 13.36
C LEU A 47 -8.38 -14.06 12.24
N TYR A 48 -7.16 -13.53 12.34
CA TYR A 48 -6.68 -12.49 11.42
C TYR A 48 -6.50 -13.04 10.00
N ASP A 49 -5.88 -14.21 9.83
CA ASP A 49 -5.66 -14.83 8.54
C ASP A 49 -6.96 -15.31 7.87
N GLY A 50 -7.97 -15.70 8.68
CA GLY A 50 -9.21 -16.32 8.18
C GLY A 50 -10.38 -15.35 7.98
N PHE A 51 -10.44 -14.24 8.71
CA PHE A 51 -11.59 -13.33 8.69
C PHE A 51 -11.77 -12.66 7.31
N GLY A 52 -12.86 -12.99 6.62
CA GLY A 52 -13.21 -12.40 5.33
C GLY A 52 -12.16 -12.60 4.24
N ALA A 53 -11.23 -13.53 4.43
CA ALA A 53 -10.16 -13.78 3.47
C ALA A 53 -10.71 -14.39 2.18
N PHE A 54 -10.32 -13.85 1.06
CA PHE A 54 -10.56 -14.43 -0.27
C PHE A 54 -9.39 -14.11 -1.18
N ARG A 55 -9.04 -15.09 -2.01
CA ARG A 55 -7.94 -14.95 -2.96
C ARG A 55 -8.38 -14.08 -4.13
N SER A 56 -7.57 -13.10 -4.48
CA SER A 56 -7.77 -12.24 -5.64
C SER A 56 -6.44 -11.66 -6.09
N SER A 57 -6.40 -11.06 -7.26
CA SER A 57 -5.27 -10.27 -7.72
C SER A 57 -5.04 -9.05 -6.81
N MET A 58 -3.90 -8.40 -6.98
CA MET A 58 -3.53 -7.14 -6.34
C MET A 58 -3.11 -6.14 -7.40
N LEU A 59 -3.59 -4.91 -7.29
CA LEU A 59 -3.28 -3.82 -8.21
C LEU A 59 -2.80 -2.59 -7.44
N SER A 60 -1.69 -2.03 -7.85
CA SER A 60 -1.17 -0.74 -7.34
C SER A 60 -0.28 -0.08 -8.37
N ILE A 61 0.16 1.14 -8.08
CA ILE A 61 1.33 1.71 -8.74
C ILE A 61 2.60 1.31 -7.98
N VAL A 62 3.71 1.33 -8.67
CA VAL A 62 5.08 1.20 -8.15
C VAL A 62 5.99 2.15 -8.93
N ALA A 63 7.08 2.60 -8.33
CA ALA A 63 8.09 3.36 -9.04
C ALA A 63 8.70 2.52 -10.20
N PRO A 64 9.29 3.14 -11.24
CA PRO A 64 9.88 2.41 -12.37
C PRO A 64 10.95 1.39 -11.97
N ASP A 65 11.60 1.56 -10.83
CA ASP A 65 12.59 0.66 -10.25
C ASP A 65 12.01 -0.34 -9.23
N GLY A 66 10.67 -0.37 -9.10
CA GLY A 66 9.93 -1.28 -8.24
C GLY A 66 9.72 -0.83 -6.80
N ALA A 67 10.21 0.34 -6.41
CA ALA A 67 9.96 0.87 -5.07
C ALA A 67 8.48 1.19 -4.84
N LEU A 68 8.07 1.28 -3.57
CA LEU A 68 6.76 1.79 -3.21
C LEU A 68 6.59 3.22 -3.74
N ASP A 69 5.51 3.45 -4.49
CA ASP A 69 5.11 4.77 -4.94
C ASP A 69 3.63 5.00 -4.64
N LEU A 70 3.29 6.23 -4.23
CA LEU A 70 1.93 6.65 -3.90
C LEU A 70 1.38 7.71 -4.83
N TYR A 71 2.20 8.22 -5.77
CA TYR A 71 1.84 9.40 -6.56
C TYR A 71 2.11 9.26 -8.07
N ASP A 72 3.33 8.95 -8.49
CA ASP A 72 3.78 9.01 -9.89
C ASP A 72 4.43 7.69 -10.35
N GLY A 73 3.76 6.59 -10.08
CA GLY A 73 4.24 5.26 -10.45
C GLY A 73 3.58 4.69 -11.68
N GLU A 74 4.04 3.51 -12.05
CA GLU A 74 3.51 2.68 -13.14
C GLU A 74 2.62 1.56 -12.57
N LEU A 75 1.58 1.15 -13.29
CA LEU A 75 0.68 0.09 -12.84
C LEU A 75 1.41 -1.26 -12.75
N ARG A 76 1.28 -1.91 -11.59
CA ARG A 76 1.67 -3.30 -11.39
C ARG A 76 0.50 -4.11 -10.86
N ALA A 77 0.22 -5.25 -11.50
CA ALA A 77 -0.74 -6.22 -11.02
C ALA A 77 -0.06 -7.57 -10.80
N ARG A 78 -0.38 -8.22 -9.68
CA ARG A 78 -0.02 -9.62 -9.40
C ARG A 78 -1.29 -10.45 -9.27
N ASP A 79 -1.21 -11.72 -9.68
CA ASP A 79 -2.29 -12.67 -9.43
C ASP A 79 -2.36 -13.10 -7.96
N ALA A 80 -3.32 -13.97 -7.64
CA ALA A 80 -3.51 -14.48 -6.29
C ALA A 80 -2.36 -15.35 -5.77
N ASP A 81 -1.43 -15.76 -6.61
CA ASP A 81 -0.22 -16.51 -6.26
C ASP A 81 1.04 -15.63 -6.22
N GLY A 82 0.89 -14.32 -6.53
CA GLY A 82 1.98 -13.35 -6.54
C GLY A 82 2.74 -13.25 -7.85
N ARG A 83 2.29 -13.93 -8.92
CA ARG A 83 2.91 -13.81 -10.25
C ARG A 83 2.53 -12.47 -10.88
N ILE A 84 3.48 -11.80 -11.48
CA ILE A 84 3.24 -10.54 -12.18
C ILE A 84 2.38 -10.80 -13.42
N LEU A 85 1.24 -10.11 -13.50
CA LEU A 85 0.33 -10.09 -14.65
C LEU A 85 0.56 -8.85 -15.51
N VAL A 86 0.83 -7.73 -14.85
CA VAL A 86 1.13 -6.44 -15.48
C VAL A 86 2.31 -5.84 -14.73
N ASP A 87 3.30 -5.37 -15.47
CA ASP A 87 4.40 -4.59 -14.96
C ASP A 87 4.64 -3.39 -15.86
N ARG A 88 4.94 -2.24 -15.27
CA ARG A 88 5.15 -0.97 -15.99
C ARG A 88 3.96 -0.55 -16.86
N GLY A 89 2.74 -0.78 -16.37
CA GLY A 89 1.54 -0.35 -17.06
C GLY A 89 1.39 1.17 -17.01
N ASP A 90 1.12 1.78 -18.16
CA ASP A 90 0.85 3.23 -18.26
C ASP A 90 -0.47 3.58 -17.57
N CYS A 91 -0.40 4.38 -16.49
CA CYS A 91 -1.59 4.84 -15.77
C CYS A 91 -2.54 5.66 -16.65
N SER A 92 -2.03 6.38 -17.67
CA SER A 92 -2.85 7.12 -18.59
C SER A 92 -3.69 6.24 -19.54
N ARG A 93 -3.37 4.96 -19.61
CA ARG A 93 -4.03 3.93 -20.43
C ARG A 93 -4.69 2.83 -19.60
N TYR A 94 -5.04 3.12 -18.35
CA TYR A 94 -5.61 2.11 -17.42
C TYR A 94 -6.82 1.36 -17.99
N TRP A 95 -7.62 1.97 -18.86
CA TRP A 95 -8.79 1.34 -19.52
C TRP A 95 -8.46 0.15 -20.43
N GLU A 96 -7.19 -0.03 -20.80
CA GLU A 96 -6.75 -1.21 -21.55
C GLU A 96 -6.60 -2.43 -20.64
N LEU A 97 -6.35 -2.18 -19.35
CA LEU A 97 -6.06 -3.19 -18.33
C LEU A 97 -7.27 -3.49 -17.44
N ILE A 98 -8.08 -2.47 -17.16
CA ILE A 98 -9.19 -2.54 -16.21
C ILE A 98 -10.50 -2.34 -16.95
N PHE A 99 -11.40 -3.31 -16.80
CA PHE A 99 -12.77 -3.24 -17.30
C PHE A 99 -13.75 -3.22 -16.13
N GLU A 100 -14.98 -2.83 -16.41
CA GLU A 100 -16.04 -2.73 -15.42
C GLU A 100 -17.25 -3.58 -15.85
N GLU A 101 -17.78 -4.34 -14.89
CA GLU A 101 -19.05 -5.06 -15.03
C GLU A 101 -20.17 -4.27 -14.35
N VAL A 102 -21.35 -4.24 -14.95
CA VAL A 102 -22.57 -3.67 -14.38
C VAL A 102 -23.45 -4.81 -13.86
N LYS A 103 -23.96 -4.67 -12.65
CA LYS A 103 -24.91 -5.61 -12.05
C LYS A 103 -26.30 -4.97 -11.94
N PRO A 104 -27.40 -5.70 -12.23
CA PRO A 104 -28.74 -5.13 -12.21
C PRO A 104 -29.24 -4.73 -10.80
N TRP A 105 -28.60 -5.22 -9.77
CA TRP A 105 -28.93 -4.98 -8.37
C TRP A 105 -28.10 -3.88 -7.70
N SER A 106 -27.18 -3.25 -8.42
CA SER A 106 -26.26 -2.24 -7.86
C SER A 106 -26.02 -1.10 -8.87
N TYR A 107 -25.96 0.12 -8.38
CA TYR A 107 -25.49 1.27 -9.15
C TYR A 107 -23.95 1.33 -9.22
N MET A 108 -23.24 0.56 -8.40
CA MET A 108 -21.79 0.50 -8.41
C MET A 108 -21.28 -0.29 -9.61
N LYS A 109 -20.12 0.11 -10.10
CA LYS A 109 -19.34 -0.65 -11.08
C LYS A 109 -18.45 -1.64 -10.37
N PHE A 110 -18.22 -2.78 -11.01
CA PHE A 110 -17.37 -3.85 -10.50
C PHE A 110 -16.14 -3.98 -11.40
N PRO A 111 -15.01 -3.30 -11.04
CA PRO A 111 -13.81 -3.33 -11.85
C PRO A 111 -13.10 -4.68 -11.75
N PHE A 112 -12.51 -5.11 -12.87
CA PHE A 112 -11.74 -6.33 -12.95
C PHE A 112 -10.58 -6.20 -13.95
N LEU A 113 -9.53 -7.00 -13.77
CA LEU A 113 -8.44 -7.10 -14.73
C LEU A 113 -8.96 -7.80 -16.00
N ARG A 114 -8.87 -7.10 -17.13
CA ARG A 114 -9.38 -7.55 -18.43
C ARG A 114 -8.86 -8.93 -18.83
N SER A 115 -7.57 -9.18 -18.57
CA SER A 115 -6.90 -10.44 -18.94
C SER A 115 -7.47 -11.67 -18.23
N LEU A 116 -8.11 -11.48 -17.07
CA LEU A 116 -8.69 -12.56 -16.25
C LEU A 116 -10.23 -12.63 -16.35
N GLY A 117 -10.87 -11.58 -16.90
CA GLY A 117 -12.32 -11.52 -17.03
C GLY A 117 -13.06 -11.27 -15.71
N PRO A 118 -14.40 -11.09 -15.77
CA PRO A 118 -15.20 -10.64 -14.63
C PRO A 118 -15.35 -11.67 -13.49
N GLN A 119 -15.08 -12.95 -13.72
CA GLN A 119 -15.19 -13.99 -12.72
C GLN A 119 -13.91 -14.17 -11.89
N ALA A 120 -12.74 -13.90 -12.48
CA ALA A 120 -11.44 -14.15 -11.86
C ALA A 120 -10.57 -12.90 -11.74
N GLY A 121 -10.95 -11.80 -12.39
CA GLY A 121 -10.15 -10.58 -12.48
C GLY A 121 -10.32 -9.61 -11.32
N TRP A 122 -11.03 -9.96 -10.26
CA TRP A 122 -11.17 -9.11 -9.08
C TRP A 122 -9.81 -8.87 -8.43
N TYR A 123 -9.61 -7.66 -7.95
CA TYR A 123 -8.33 -7.28 -7.36
C TYR A 123 -8.51 -6.44 -6.10
N LYS A 124 -7.54 -6.57 -5.20
CA LYS A 124 -7.37 -5.69 -4.05
C LYS A 124 -6.50 -4.50 -4.44
N VAL A 125 -6.78 -3.36 -3.83
CA VAL A 125 -6.00 -2.12 -3.93
C VAL A 125 -5.63 -1.65 -2.52
N GLY A 126 -4.99 -0.49 -2.41
CA GLY A 126 -4.66 0.12 -1.14
C GLY A 126 -3.43 -0.50 -0.46
N PRO A 127 -3.23 -0.26 0.84
CA PRO A 127 -2.01 -0.64 1.55
C PRO A 127 -1.59 -2.09 1.37
N LEU A 128 -2.56 -3.02 1.47
CA LEU A 128 -2.27 -4.45 1.34
C LEU A 128 -1.71 -4.82 -0.03
N ALA A 129 -2.24 -4.20 -1.09
CA ALA A 129 -1.75 -4.42 -2.44
C ALA A 129 -0.40 -3.73 -2.66
N ARG A 130 -0.26 -2.46 -2.25
CA ARG A 130 0.96 -1.68 -2.48
C ARG A 130 2.19 -2.29 -1.80
N VAL A 131 2.08 -2.63 -0.52
CA VAL A 131 3.17 -3.24 0.26
C VAL A 131 3.61 -4.59 -0.31
N GLN A 132 2.70 -5.34 -0.93
CA GLN A 132 3.01 -6.64 -1.55
C GLN A 132 3.42 -6.53 -3.03
N ASN A 133 3.00 -5.50 -3.73
CA ASN A 133 3.38 -5.27 -5.12
C ASN A 133 4.76 -4.63 -5.27
N CYS A 134 5.15 -3.73 -4.37
CA CYS A 134 6.48 -3.12 -4.43
C CYS A 134 7.58 -4.15 -4.08
N ASP A 135 8.76 -3.93 -4.62
CA ASP A 135 9.93 -4.77 -4.36
C ASP A 135 10.68 -4.31 -3.11
N ARG A 136 10.57 -3.00 -2.77
CA ARG A 136 11.14 -2.37 -1.58
C ARG A 136 10.39 -1.09 -1.21
N ILE A 137 10.68 -0.55 -0.04
CA ILE A 137 10.28 0.80 0.37
C ILE A 137 11.56 1.62 0.58
N ASP A 138 11.66 2.80 -0.05
CA ASP A 138 12.81 3.70 0.09
C ASP A 138 12.74 4.49 1.42
N ALA A 139 12.53 3.75 2.51
CA ALA A 139 12.49 4.18 3.89
C ALA A 139 12.93 2.99 4.76
N PRO A 140 14.13 3.03 5.36
CA PRO A 140 14.77 1.84 5.92
C PRO A 140 13.98 1.08 6.99
N LEU A 141 13.31 1.81 7.90
CA LEU A 141 12.52 1.18 8.96
C LEU A 141 11.22 0.58 8.39
N ALA A 142 10.59 1.29 7.48
CA ALA A 142 9.38 0.79 6.82
C ALA A 142 9.67 -0.41 5.92
N ASP A 143 10.82 -0.44 5.23
CA ASP A 143 11.21 -1.60 4.42
C ASP A 143 11.55 -2.82 5.28
N ALA A 144 12.15 -2.62 6.45
CA ALA A 144 12.35 -3.69 7.41
C ALA A 144 11.00 -4.28 7.88
N ALA A 145 10.05 -3.41 8.23
CA ALA A 145 8.70 -3.82 8.61
C ALA A 145 7.93 -4.50 7.46
N ARG A 146 8.14 -4.04 6.21
CA ARG A 146 7.62 -4.71 5.02
C ARG A 146 8.14 -6.14 4.88
N ARG A 147 9.44 -6.33 5.03
CA ARG A 147 10.04 -7.68 4.95
C ARG A 147 9.46 -8.61 6.01
N GLU A 148 9.29 -8.16 7.24
CA GLU A 148 8.63 -8.94 8.30
C GLU A 148 7.19 -9.31 7.93
N PHE A 149 6.45 -8.40 7.28
CA PHE A 149 5.10 -8.69 6.79
C PHE A 149 5.10 -9.74 5.66
N ILE A 150 6.04 -9.67 4.72
CA ILE A 150 6.19 -10.68 3.66
C ILE A 150 6.56 -12.05 4.25
N ASP A 151 7.45 -12.07 5.23
CA ASP A 151 7.84 -13.30 5.95
C ASP A 151 6.67 -13.90 6.74
N TYR A 152 5.79 -13.06 7.32
CA TYR A 152 4.56 -13.50 7.96
C TYR A 152 3.66 -14.28 7.01
N GLY A 153 3.56 -13.87 5.75
CA GLY A 153 2.86 -14.59 4.68
C GLY A 153 3.55 -15.89 4.23
N GLY A 154 4.76 -16.17 4.72
CA GLY A 154 5.56 -17.33 4.31
C GLY A 154 5.96 -17.28 2.83
N GLY A 155 6.21 -16.08 2.31
CA GLY A 155 6.54 -15.84 0.91
C GLY A 155 5.36 -15.97 -0.06
N ARG A 156 4.14 -16.08 0.46
CA ARG A 156 2.90 -16.10 -0.34
C ARG A 156 2.10 -14.82 -0.12
N PRO A 157 1.30 -14.39 -1.11
CA PRO A 157 0.44 -13.23 -0.92
C PRO A 157 -0.55 -13.42 0.23
N VAL A 158 -0.65 -12.40 1.05
CA VAL A 158 -1.61 -12.32 2.15
C VAL A 158 -2.91 -11.72 1.63
N HIS A 159 -4.04 -12.37 1.90
CA HIS A 159 -5.33 -12.02 1.29
C HIS A 159 -6.38 -11.56 2.29
N SER A 160 -6.13 -11.68 3.59
CA SER A 160 -7.10 -11.29 4.61
C SER A 160 -7.24 -9.77 4.71
N PRO A 161 -8.49 -9.25 4.86
CA PRO A 161 -8.71 -7.81 4.96
C PRO A 161 -8.21 -7.20 6.27
N LEU A 162 -8.00 -7.96 7.33
CA LEU A 162 -7.50 -7.41 8.58
C LEU A 162 -6.02 -6.97 8.47
N GLU A 163 -5.25 -7.58 7.56
CA GLU A 163 -3.87 -7.20 7.28
C GLU A 163 -3.72 -5.84 6.58
N TYR A 164 -4.80 -5.24 6.09
CA TYR A 164 -4.81 -3.84 5.68
C TYR A 164 -4.40 -2.90 6.82
N HIS A 165 -4.69 -3.25 8.07
CA HIS A 165 -4.28 -2.44 9.22
C HIS A 165 -2.76 -2.50 9.42
N TRP A 166 -2.15 -3.68 9.32
CA TRP A 166 -0.71 -3.81 9.44
C TRP A 166 0.03 -3.07 8.32
N THR A 167 -0.35 -3.32 7.08
CA THR A 167 0.27 -2.67 5.92
C THR A 167 0.06 -1.16 5.91
N ARG A 168 -1.06 -0.66 6.44
CA ARG A 168 -1.29 0.78 6.63
C ARG A 168 -0.32 1.40 7.65
N MET A 169 0.01 0.68 8.73
CA MET A 169 1.02 1.17 9.68
C MET A 169 2.41 1.18 9.06
N ILE A 170 2.73 0.23 8.19
CA ILE A 170 3.99 0.25 7.42
C ILE A 170 4.05 1.49 6.51
N GLU A 171 2.99 1.81 5.79
CA GLU A 171 2.93 3.03 4.96
C GLU A 171 2.99 4.31 5.79
N MET A 172 2.36 4.33 6.96
CA MET A 172 2.46 5.46 7.89
C MET A 172 3.91 5.67 8.35
N LEU A 173 4.63 4.59 8.66
CA LEU A 173 6.04 4.67 9.02
C LEU A 173 6.89 5.16 7.84
N ALA A 174 6.63 4.66 6.62
CA ALA A 174 7.30 5.14 5.40
C ALA A 174 7.09 6.64 5.18
N ALA A 175 5.85 7.11 5.34
CA ALA A 175 5.54 8.53 5.22
C ALA A 175 6.26 9.38 6.28
N ALA A 176 6.38 8.89 7.52
CA ALA A 176 7.10 9.60 8.57
C ALA A 176 8.61 9.70 8.27
N GLU A 177 9.23 8.63 7.75
CA GLU A 177 10.63 8.66 7.32
C GLU A 177 10.83 9.62 6.14
N GLN A 178 9.95 9.58 5.14
CA GLN A 178 10.02 10.49 3.98
C GLN A 178 9.81 11.96 4.37
N ILE A 179 8.88 12.25 5.31
CA ILE A 179 8.70 13.60 5.84
C ILE A 179 9.99 14.09 6.51
N LYS A 180 10.67 13.25 7.28
CA LYS A 180 11.97 13.59 7.87
C LYS A 180 12.97 14.00 6.80
N ASP A 181 13.10 13.24 5.73
CA ASP A 181 14.05 13.52 4.66
C ASP A 181 13.68 14.84 3.94
N LEU A 182 12.41 15.03 3.58
CA LEU A 182 11.92 16.28 2.97
C LEU A 182 12.07 17.53 3.87
N LEU A 183 12.09 17.38 5.18
CA LEU A 183 12.32 18.49 6.10
C LEU A 183 13.82 18.86 6.20
N HIS A 184 14.72 17.94 5.83
CA HIS A 184 16.17 18.16 5.84
C HIS A 184 16.73 18.67 4.51
N ASP A 185 15.98 18.55 3.41
CA ASP A 185 16.31 19.11 2.10
C ASP A 185 16.01 20.64 2.05
#